data_c7cdc131e2a73c153afea90d92ae5077
#
_entry.id   c7cdc131e2a73c153afea90d92ae5077
#
_cell.length_a   1.000
_cell.length_b   1.000
_cell.length_c   1.000
_cell.angle_alpha   90.00
_cell.angle_beta   90.00
_cell.angle_gamma   90.00
#
_symmetry.space_group_name_H-M   'P 1'
#
loop_
_entity.id
_entity.type
_entity.pdbx_description
1 polymer ?
#
loop_
_entity_poly.entity_id
_entity_poly.type
_entity_poly.pdbx_seq_one_letter_code
_entity_poly.pdbx_strand_id
1 'polypeptide(L)'
;LKKILCLILICVFLVGCSDEVSDENREPQEEITYTYEDVDATITYIDMRKWFAICPRWEWEIEVEYDGMTYEEDDYASGGMNGPSFADSQEGDSIRVEITNKYVNGELVDRYISEIE
;
A
#
# COMPACT_ATOMS: atom_id res chain seq x y z
N LEU A 1 2.27 -21.15 -1.63
CA LEU A 1 3.68 -20.74 -1.54
C LEU A 1 3.77 -19.23 -1.62
N LYS A 2 3.91 -18.62 -0.46
CA LYS A 2 4.06 -17.17 -0.34
C LYS A 2 5.48 -16.81 -0.72
N LYS A 3 5.63 -16.17 -1.85
CA LYS A 3 6.91 -15.54 -2.19
C LYS A 3 6.94 -14.15 -1.55
N ILE A 4 7.65 -14.04 -0.47
CA ILE A 4 7.91 -12.75 0.16
C ILE A 4 9.06 -12.11 -0.60
N LEU A 5 8.74 -11.11 -1.39
CA LEU A 5 9.73 -10.26 -2.03
C LEU A 5 9.99 -9.07 -1.11
N CYS A 6 11.05 -9.17 -0.33
CA CYS A 6 11.46 -8.08 0.54
C CYS A 6 12.37 -7.15 -0.23
N LEU A 7 11.83 -6.02 -0.66
CA LEU A 7 12.64 -4.96 -1.25
C LEU A 7 12.95 -3.94 -0.16
N ILE A 8 14.19 -3.92 0.27
CA ILE A 8 14.66 -2.96 1.27
C ILE A 8 15.05 -1.69 0.54
N LEU A 9 14.25 -0.65 0.69
CA LEU A 9 14.60 0.67 0.20
C LEU A 9 15.16 1.49 1.38
N ILE A 10 16.46 1.62 1.40
CA ILE A 10 17.14 2.46 2.38
C ILE A 10 17.09 3.90 1.89
N CYS A 11 16.18 4.68 2.43
CA CYS A 11 16.22 6.12 2.22
C CYS A 11 17.12 6.75 3.28
N VAL A 12 18.37 6.90 2.94
CA VAL A 12 19.26 7.73 3.75
C VAL A 12 18.98 9.17 3.38
N PHE A 13 18.26 9.86 4.23
CA PHE A 13 18.15 11.31 4.12
C PHE A 13 19.46 11.93 4.57
N LEU A 14 20.37 12.05 3.62
CA LEU A 14 21.46 12.99 3.77
C LEU A 14 20.88 14.39 3.62
N VAL A 15 20.44 14.96 4.73
CA VAL A 15 20.26 16.38 4.76
C VAL A 15 21.65 16.98 4.64
N GLY A 16 22.00 17.39 3.43
CA GLY A 16 23.20 18.14 3.19
C GLY A 16 23.10 19.42 3.96
N CYS A 17 23.44 19.36 5.21
CA CYS A 17 23.61 20.57 5.98
C CYS A 17 24.79 21.32 5.43
N SER A 18 24.52 22.50 4.91
CA SER A 18 25.56 23.46 4.78
C SER A 18 26.30 23.55 6.12
N ASP A 19 27.35 23.13 6.15
CA ASP A 19 28.65 23.31 6.69
C ASP A 19 28.92 24.34 7.80
N GLU A 20 27.97 25.10 8.23
CA GLU A 20 28.24 26.18 9.21
C GLU A 20 27.51 26.01 10.54
N VAL A 21 26.89 24.89 10.73
CA VAL A 21 26.20 24.63 11.98
C VAL A 21 27.20 24.01 12.94
N SER A 22 27.37 24.66 14.07
CA SER A 22 28.11 24.10 15.17
C SER A 22 27.57 22.72 15.50
N ASP A 23 28.43 21.74 15.53
CA ASP A 23 28.09 20.34 15.77
C ASP A 23 27.44 20.06 17.12
N GLU A 24 27.38 21.06 17.99
CA GLU A 24 26.87 20.94 19.35
C GLU A 24 25.36 20.74 19.44
N ASN A 25 24.61 21.03 18.38
CA ASN A 25 23.14 20.93 18.38
C ASN A 25 22.61 19.97 17.33
N ARG A 26 23.42 19.06 16.82
CA ARG A 26 22.95 18.03 15.92
C ARG A 26 22.16 16.99 16.67
N GLU A 27 20.86 17.00 16.45
CA GLU A 27 20.05 15.86 16.82
C GLU A 27 20.49 14.62 16.01
N PRO A 28 20.56 13.44 16.66
CA PRO A 28 20.86 12.23 15.92
C PRO A 28 19.81 12.06 14.82
N GLN A 29 20.29 11.88 13.59
CA GLN A 29 19.41 11.63 12.45
C GLN A 29 18.76 10.26 12.61
N GLU A 30 17.43 10.23 12.56
CA GLU A 30 16.70 8.97 12.53
C GLU A 30 16.91 8.28 11.19
N GLU A 31 17.28 7.02 11.24
CA GLU A 31 17.34 6.17 10.06
C GLU A 31 15.97 5.54 9.83
N ILE A 32 15.30 5.96 8.75
CA ILE A 32 14.00 5.43 8.38
C ILE A 32 14.18 4.46 7.22
N THR A 33 13.71 3.24 7.41
CA THR A 33 13.78 2.18 6.41
C THR A 33 12.38 1.62 6.15
N TYR A 34 12.09 1.31 4.89
CA TYR A 34 10.82 0.69 4.50
C TYR A 34 11.09 -0.67 3.86
N THR A 35 10.27 -1.65 4.21
CA THR A 35 10.23 -2.93 3.51
C THR A 35 8.83 -3.17 2.98
N TYR A 36 8.74 -3.90 1.88
CA TYR A 36 7.49 -4.17 1.19
C TYR A 36 7.28 -5.67 1.06
N GLU A 37 6.05 -6.11 1.27
CA GLU A 37 5.67 -7.50 1.15
C GLU A 37 4.43 -7.61 0.28
N ASP A 38 4.43 -8.59 -0.63
CA ASP A 38 3.23 -8.96 -1.38
C ASP A 38 2.57 -10.15 -0.71
N VAL A 39 1.33 -10.00 -0.32
CA VAL A 39 0.59 -11.05 0.38
C VAL A 39 -0.81 -11.21 -0.21
N ASP A 40 -1.44 -12.35 0.08
CA ASP A 40 -2.81 -12.61 -0.27
C ASP A 40 -3.70 -12.18 0.90
N ALA A 41 -4.45 -11.11 0.71
CA ALA A 41 -5.46 -10.65 1.66
C ALA A 41 -6.82 -11.26 1.33
N THR A 42 -7.76 -11.14 2.25
CA THR A 42 -9.13 -11.59 2.06
C THR A 42 -10.05 -10.38 1.84
N ILE A 43 -10.90 -10.46 0.82
CA ILE A 43 -11.91 -9.44 0.58
C ILE A 43 -13.02 -9.62 1.62
N THR A 44 -13.22 -8.62 2.46
CA THR A 44 -14.27 -8.61 3.48
C THR A 44 -15.53 -7.90 3.03
N TYR A 45 -15.40 -6.98 2.08
CA TYR A 45 -16.52 -6.28 1.47
C TYR A 45 -16.14 -5.86 0.06
N ILE A 46 -17.09 -5.98 -0.87
CA ILE A 46 -16.92 -5.48 -2.23
C ILE A 46 -18.27 -5.06 -2.78
N ASP A 47 -18.34 -3.84 -3.31
CA ASP A 47 -19.45 -3.31 -4.08
C ASP A 47 -18.90 -2.84 -5.42
N MET A 48 -19.25 -3.54 -6.47
CA MET A 48 -18.80 -3.24 -7.83
C MET A 48 -20.00 -2.81 -8.67
N ARG A 49 -19.93 -1.59 -9.21
CA ARG A 49 -20.95 -1.03 -10.08
C ARG A 49 -20.38 -0.76 -11.45
N LYS A 50 -21.12 -1.17 -12.44
CA LYS A 50 -20.76 -0.98 -13.84
C LYS A 50 -21.92 -0.31 -14.57
N TRP A 51 -21.66 0.82 -15.17
CA TRP A 51 -22.62 1.52 -15.98
C TRP A 51 -22.23 1.50 -17.45
N PHE A 52 -23.21 1.11 -18.29
CA PHE A 52 -23.10 1.18 -19.73
C PHE A 52 -23.88 2.39 -20.21
N ALA A 53 -23.30 3.57 -20.11
CA ALA A 53 -23.80 4.73 -20.84
C ALA A 53 -22.95 4.91 -22.10
N ILE A 54 -22.86 6.11 -22.61
CA ILE A 54 -22.05 6.46 -23.77
C ILE A 54 -20.57 6.12 -23.54
N CYS A 55 -20.14 6.17 -22.28
CA CYS A 55 -18.81 5.75 -21.84
C CYS A 55 -18.94 4.76 -20.70
N PRO A 56 -18.37 3.56 -20.82
CA PRO A 56 -18.37 2.60 -19.72
C PRO A 56 -17.70 3.21 -18.48
N ARG A 57 -18.35 3.05 -17.34
CA ARG A 57 -17.81 3.53 -16.06
C ARG A 57 -17.90 2.42 -15.04
N TRP A 58 -16.81 2.21 -14.35
CA TRP A 58 -16.70 1.30 -13.23
C TRP A 58 -16.57 2.12 -11.94
N GLU A 59 -17.33 1.76 -10.93
CA GLU A 59 -17.15 2.28 -9.57
C GLU A 59 -17.05 1.12 -8.62
N TRP A 60 -16.22 1.26 -7.61
CA TRP A 60 -16.06 0.21 -6.62
C TRP A 60 -15.77 0.77 -5.24
N GLU A 61 -16.23 0.00 -4.26
CA GLU A 61 -15.81 0.08 -2.88
C GLU A 61 -15.35 -1.31 -2.50
N ILE A 62 -14.15 -1.42 -1.97
CA ILE A 62 -13.57 -2.70 -1.55
C ILE A 62 -12.89 -2.55 -0.21
N GLU A 63 -13.09 -3.54 0.64
CA GLU A 63 -12.38 -3.68 1.91
C GLU A 63 -11.69 -5.02 1.94
N VAL A 64 -10.42 -5.02 2.32
CA VAL A 64 -9.61 -6.22 2.45
C VAL A 64 -8.98 -6.28 3.83
N GLU A 65 -8.70 -7.49 4.28
CA GLU A 65 -8.08 -7.74 5.57
C GLU A 65 -6.95 -8.73 5.45
N TYR A 66 -5.87 -8.44 6.14
CA TYR A 66 -4.74 -9.35 6.30
C TYR A 66 -4.10 -9.14 7.67
N ASP A 67 -3.96 -10.21 8.44
CA ASP A 67 -3.25 -10.22 9.73
C ASP A 67 -3.70 -9.09 10.69
N GLY A 68 -5.01 -8.89 10.77
CA GLY A 68 -5.61 -7.83 11.61
C GLY A 68 -5.56 -6.43 11.02
N MET A 69 -4.95 -6.25 9.86
CA MET A 69 -4.92 -4.97 9.15
C MET A 69 -6.05 -4.91 8.13
N THR A 70 -6.66 -3.75 7.99
CA THR A 70 -7.70 -3.50 6.99
C THR A 70 -7.27 -2.40 6.04
N TYR A 71 -7.77 -2.49 4.81
CA TYR A 71 -7.57 -1.48 3.79
C TYR A 71 -8.87 -1.30 3.02
N GLU A 72 -9.27 -0.05 2.86
CA GLU A 72 -10.46 0.32 2.10
C GLU A 72 -10.05 1.15 0.89
N GLU A 73 -10.64 0.84 -0.25
CA GLU A 73 -10.48 1.62 -1.47
C GLU A 73 -11.84 1.93 -2.07
N ASP A 74 -12.03 3.19 -2.41
CA ASP A 74 -13.21 3.72 -3.07
C ASP A 74 -12.72 4.52 -4.27
N ASP A 75 -12.99 4.04 -5.48
CA ASP A 75 -12.46 4.65 -6.68
C ASP A 75 -13.38 4.37 -7.88
N TYR A 76 -13.02 4.93 -9.02
CA TYR A 76 -13.73 4.72 -10.27
C TYR A 76 -12.76 4.72 -11.46
N ALA A 77 -13.19 4.08 -12.54
CA ALA A 77 -12.51 4.13 -13.82
C ALA A 77 -13.52 4.44 -14.92
N SER A 78 -13.19 5.37 -15.79
CA SER A 78 -14.05 5.75 -16.92
C SER A 78 -13.28 5.70 -18.23
N GLY A 79 -14.00 5.44 -19.34
CA GLY A 79 -13.41 5.40 -20.68
C GLY A 79 -12.63 4.14 -21.00
N GLY A 80 -12.56 3.19 -20.07
CA GLY A 80 -11.90 1.91 -20.28
C GLY A 80 -12.88 0.77 -20.43
N MET A 81 -12.54 -0.18 -21.26
CA MET A 81 -13.36 -1.39 -21.45
C MET A 81 -13.15 -2.41 -20.33
N ASN A 82 -12.06 -2.30 -19.62
CA ASN A 82 -11.66 -3.22 -18.56
C ASN A 82 -11.83 -2.58 -17.21
N GLY A 83 -12.53 -3.27 -16.32
CA GLY A 83 -12.60 -2.92 -14.92
C GLY A 83 -11.29 -3.21 -14.18
N PRO A 84 -11.25 -2.96 -12.86
CA PRO A 84 -10.11 -3.30 -12.06
C PRO A 84 -9.86 -4.81 -12.05
N SER A 85 -8.67 -5.23 -11.65
CA SER A 85 -8.29 -6.65 -11.63
C SER A 85 -9.22 -7.53 -10.79
N PHE A 86 -9.89 -6.94 -9.82
CA PHE A 86 -10.82 -7.61 -8.91
C PHE A 86 -12.30 -7.45 -9.29
N ALA A 87 -12.60 -7.05 -10.54
CA ALA A 87 -13.98 -6.76 -10.98
C ALA A 87 -14.93 -7.94 -10.82
N ASP A 88 -14.44 -9.16 -10.93
CA ASP A 88 -15.22 -10.40 -10.80
C ASP A 88 -15.09 -11.08 -9.44
N SER A 89 -14.43 -10.44 -8.50
CA SER A 89 -14.19 -10.99 -7.18
C SER A 89 -15.38 -10.81 -6.25
N GLN A 90 -15.46 -11.65 -5.24
CA GLN A 90 -16.52 -11.68 -4.24
C GLN A 90 -15.94 -11.63 -2.83
N GLU A 91 -16.78 -11.32 -1.86
CA GLU A 91 -16.41 -11.45 -0.45
C GLU A 91 -15.93 -12.87 -0.15
N GLY A 92 -14.82 -12.97 0.57
CA GLY A 92 -14.17 -14.23 0.88
C GLY A 92 -13.08 -14.62 -0.12
N ASP A 93 -12.99 -13.98 -1.27
CA ASP A 93 -11.93 -14.24 -2.24
C ASP A 93 -10.60 -13.64 -1.78
N SER A 94 -9.52 -14.25 -2.25
CA SER A 94 -8.17 -13.73 -2.04
C SER A 94 -7.82 -12.67 -3.07
N ILE A 95 -7.11 -11.66 -2.62
CA ILE A 95 -6.60 -10.60 -3.48
C ILE A 95 -5.17 -10.23 -3.06
N ARG A 96 -4.34 -9.97 -4.04
CA ARG A 96 -2.95 -9.57 -3.79
C ARG A 96 -2.88 -8.13 -3.34
N VAL A 97 -2.20 -7.90 -2.23
CA VAL A 97 -1.98 -6.57 -1.67
C VAL A 97 -0.51 -6.37 -1.33
N GLU A 98 -0.11 -5.12 -1.29
CA GLU A 98 1.22 -4.74 -0.80
C GLU A 98 1.12 -4.26 0.64
N ILE A 99 1.99 -4.81 1.48
CA ILE A 99 2.17 -4.36 2.85
C ILE A 99 3.44 -3.54 2.93
N THR A 100 3.34 -2.41 3.58
CA THR A 100 4.48 -1.54 3.88
C THR A 100 4.83 -1.66 5.36
N ASN A 101 6.08 -1.93 5.64
CA ASN A 101 6.65 -1.94 6.99
C ASN A 101 7.60 -0.76 7.12
N LYS A 102 7.37 0.06 8.13
CA LYS A 102 8.22 1.20 8.43
C LYS A 102 9.08 0.91 9.65
N TYR A 103 10.38 1.08 9.50
CA TYR A 103 11.34 0.92 10.58
C TYR A 103 12.02 2.26 10.89
N VAL A 104 12.18 2.54 12.15
CA VAL A 104 12.96 3.69 12.62
C VAL A 104 14.10 3.14 13.47
N ASN A 105 15.33 3.43 13.07
CA ASN A 105 16.55 2.90 13.72
C ASN A 105 16.54 1.38 13.86
N GLY A 106 16.04 0.68 12.83
CA GLY A 106 15.98 -0.78 12.81
C GLY A 106 14.80 -1.40 13.56
N GLU A 107 13.94 -0.59 14.17
CA GLU A 107 12.78 -1.05 14.92
C GLU A 107 11.50 -0.81 14.13
N LEU A 108 10.65 -1.84 14.02
CA LEU A 108 9.37 -1.75 13.35
C LEU A 108 8.43 -0.83 14.14
N VAL A 109 8.02 0.28 13.53
CA VAL A 109 7.14 1.27 14.15
C VAL A 109 5.75 1.33 13.52
N ASP A 110 5.60 0.86 12.29
CA ASP A 110 4.32 0.84 11.59
C ASP A 110 4.27 -0.28 10.55
N ARG A 111 3.09 -0.85 10.37
CA ARG A 111 2.83 -1.87 9.37
C ARG A 111 1.41 -1.74 8.89
N TYR A 112 1.22 -1.59 7.60
CA TYR A 112 -0.10 -1.36 7.01
C TYR A 112 -0.18 -1.88 5.58
N ILE A 113 -1.41 -2.14 5.13
CA ILE A 113 -1.68 -2.43 3.73
C ILE A 113 -1.64 -1.12 2.96
N SER A 114 -0.77 -1.00 1.98
CA SER A 114 -0.56 0.25 1.23
C SER A 114 -1.37 0.32 -0.05
N GLU A 115 -1.58 -0.80 -0.72
CA GLU A 115 -2.35 -0.82 -1.97
C GLU A 115 -2.82 -2.23 -2.34
N ILE A 116 -3.81 -2.28 -3.22
CA ILE A 116 -4.23 -3.49 -3.91
C ILE A 116 -3.49 -3.57 -5.23
N GLU A 117 -2.89 -4.69 -5.50
CA GLU A 117 -2.15 -4.94 -6.74
C GLU A 117 -3.06 -5.35 -7.91
#